data_978308d8cc6eeecab1a5dceb89252019
#
_entry.id   978308d8cc6eeecab1a5dceb89252019
#
_cell.length_a   1.000
_cell.length_b   1.000
_cell.length_c   1.000
_cell.angle_alpha   90.00
_cell.angle_beta   90.00
_cell.angle_gamma   90.00
#
_symmetry.space_group_name_H-M   'P 1'
#
loop_
_entity.id
_entity.type
_entity.pdbx_description
1 polymer ?
#
loop_
_entity_poly.entity_id
_entity_poly.type
_entity_poly.pdbx_seq_one_letter_code
_entity_poly.pdbx_strand_id
1 'polypeptide(L)'
;AASDVYKRQIYGTINSSESGRIGFSLINSMELKRKNKKDSTEKEPFIKSKLLDNFSISSGYDITKDSFNLDNIQFVGRTTLWKKVNLRFNGRMDPYKYSNGSRTREYQFSSNKKLGTITSANLAIGSSLQSKKKNNQPYKSSKGSKEELEIINNNSDLYIDFNIPWTIGIDYKIDYRRTINPSSDTSFITQSIGLRGDLSVTKNWKISYMTNYDFVRKEFSFTSVNIARDLHCWQMGLNWIPFGFMKSYNLTIRVKSALLQDLKLQRRRTWYDNNIP
;
A
#
# COMPACT_ATOMS: atom_id res chain seq x y z
N ALA A 1 4.49 -12.29 -53.64
CA ALA A 1 5.54 -13.32 -53.46
C ALA A 1 6.48 -13.04 -52.29
N ALA A 2 6.67 -11.79 -51.81
CA ALA A 2 7.54 -11.48 -50.65
C ALA A 2 6.95 -11.80 -49.30
N SER A 3 5.63 -11.86 -49.15
CA SER A 3 4.97 -12.11 -47.85
C SER A 3 5.06 -13.59 -47.37
N ASP A 4 5.39 -14.52 -48.27
CA ASP A 4 5.39 -15.95 -47.96
C ASP A 4 6.72 -16.41 -47.30
N VAL A 5 7.80 -15.65 -47.50
CA VAL A 5 9.14 -15.97 -46.96
C VAL A 5 9.18 -15.69 -45.44
N TYR A 6 8.40 -14.73 -44.94
CA TYR A 6 8.37 -14.36 -43.52
C TYR A 6 7.47 -15.26 -42.67
N LYS A 7 6.53 -16.01 -43.28
CA LYS A 7 5.63 -16.92 -42.57
C LYS A 7 6.28 -18.17 -42.00
N ARG A 8 7.51 -18.50 -42.39
CA ARG A 8 8.23 -19.71 -42.01
C ARG A 8 9.47 -19.43 -41.14
N GLN A 9 9.63 -18.23 -40.64
CA GLN A 9 10.76 -17.92 -39.75
C GLN A 9 10.48 -18.36 -38.31
N ILE A 10 11.52 -18.82 -37.63
CA ILE A 10 11.52 -19.25 -36.22
C ILE A 10 11.17 -18.09 -35.26
N TYR A 11 11.41 -16.87 -35.68
CA TYR A 11 10.99 -15.66 -35.02
C TYR A 11 9.65 -15.22 -35.62
N GLY A 12 8.64 -15.08 -34.74
CA GLY A 12 7.26 -14.75 -35.15
C GLY A 12 7.17 -13.64 -36.21
N THR A 13 6.16 -13.72 -37.07
CA THR A 13 5.89 -12.71 -38.10
C THR A 13 5.86 -11.31 -37.50
N ILE A 14 6.59 -10.40 -38.15
CA ILE A 14 6.47 -8.96 -37.85
C ILE A 14 5.00 -8.59 -37.98
N ASN A 15 4.44 -8.05 -36.90
CA ASN A 15 3.05 -7.63 -36.90
C ASN A 15 2.91 -6.47 -37.88
N SER A 16 2.35 -6.71 -39.03
CA SER A 16 2.18 -5.73 -40.13
C SER A 16 0.95 -4.83 -39.92
N SER A 17 0.37 -4.81 -38.70
CA SER A 17 -0.71 -3.89 -38.39
C SER A 17 -0.17 -2.47 -38.34
N GLU A 18 -0.70 -1.60 -39.17
CA GLU A 18 -0.46 -0.17 -39.07
C GLU A 18 -0.94 0.29 -37.69
N SER A 19 -0.09 1.07 -36.99
CA SER A 19 -0.45 1.63 -35.70
C SER A 19 -0.13 3.13 -35.71
N GLY A 20 -1.14 3.94 -35.50
CA GLY A 20 -1.03 5.38 -35.37
C GLY A 20 -1.75 5.85 -34.11
N ARG A 21 -1.06 6.12 -33.03
CA ARG A 21 -1.66 6.52 -31.77
C ARG A 21 -1.13 7.87 -31.30
N ILE A 22 -2.04 8.78 -30.98
CA ILE A 22 -1.77 10.07 -30.35
C ILE A 22 -2.18 9.95 -28.88
N GLY A 23 -1.21 10.11 -27.97
CA GLY A 23 -1.48 10.18 -26.53
C GLY A 23 -1.56 11.61 -26.07
N PHE A 24 -2.48 11.91 -25.17
CA PHE A 24 -2.56 13.21 -24.49
C PHE A 24 -2.66 13.03 -22.99
N SER A 25 -2.04 13.95 -22.27
CA SER A 25 -2.04 13.96 -20.82
C SER A 25 -2.07 15.39 -20.31
N LEU A 26 -3.01 15.65 -19.40
CA LEU A 26 -3.11 16.89 -18.66
C LEU A 26 -2.67 16.62 -17.22
N ILE A 27 -1.62 17.32 -16.78
CA ILE A 27 -1.08 17.16 -15.42
C ILE A 27 -1.26 18.48 -14.69
N ASN A 28 -1.80 18.42 -13.48
CA ASN A 28 -2.09 19.57 -12.64
C ASN A 28 -1.58 19.34 -11.22
N SER A 29 -1.16 20.43 -10.57
CA SER A 29 -0.87 20.47 -9.13
C SER A 29 -1.53 21.70 -8.52
N MET A 30 -1.96 21.61 -7.27
CA MET A 30 -2.63 22.72 -6.59
C MET A 30 -1.94 23.02 -5.26
N GLU A 31 -1.52 24.26 -5.10
CA GLU A 31 -0.91 24.76 -3.87
C GLU A 31 -1.80 25.86 -3.27
N LEU A 32 -2.01 25.76 -1.95
CA LEU A 32 -2.68 26.77 -1.17
C LEU A 32 -1.64 27.60 -0.41
N LYS A 33 -1.69 28.92 -0.58
CA LYS A 33 -0.93 29.86 0.24
C LYS A 33 -1.82 30.38 1.36
N ARG A 34 -1.43 30.12 2.60
CA ARG A 34 -2.15 30.60 3.79
C ARG A 34 -1.27 31.58 4.56
N LYS A 35 -1.85 32.71 4.97
CA LYS A 35 -1.15 33.69 5.80
C LYS A 35 -0.83 33.08 7.17
N ASN A 36 0.43 33.20 7.59
CA ASN A 36 0.87 32.74 8.91
C ASN A 36 0.31 33.68 9.98
N LYS A 37 -0.59 33.20 10.82
CA LYS A 37 -1.22 34.02 11.88
C LYS A 37 -0.36 34.06 13.17
N LYS A 38 0.73 33.28 13.25
CA LYS A 38 1.46 33.11 14.51
C LYS A 38 2.67 34.02 14.69
N ASP A 39 3.21 34.60 13.61
CA ASP A 39 4.39 35.46 13.72
C ASP A 39 4.36 36.58 12.69
N SER A 40 4.27 37.82 13.18
CA SER A 40 4.38 39.04 12.37
C SER A 40 5.83 39.42 12.09
N THR A 41 6.81 38.67 12.61
CA THR A 41 8.25 38.98 12.57
C THR A 41 9.07 38.05 11.68
N GLU A 42 8.51 36.99 11.14
CA GLU A 42 9.25 36.06 10.28
C GLU A 42 9.32 36.50 8.83
N LYS A 43 10.46 36.21 8.20
CA LYS A 43 10.79 36.52 6.80
C LYS A 43 9.86 35.88 5.77
N GLU A 44 8.99 34.96 6.16
CA GLU A 44 8.01 34.31 5.28
C GLU A 44 6.58 34.46 5.79
N PRO A 45 5.82 35.46 5.30
CA PRO A 45 4.47 35.73 5.77
C PRO A 45 3.42 34.70 5.32
N PHE A 46 3.78 33.73 4.46
CA PHE A 46 2.85 32.73 3.91
C PHE A 46 3.37 31.31 4.07
N ILE A 47 2.52 30.44 4.58
CA ILE A 47 2.75 29.00 4.60
C ILE A 47 2.14 28.43 3.31
N LYS A 48 2.98 27.77 2.50
CA LYS A 48 2.53 27.02 1.33
C LYS A 48 2.14 25.60 1.75
N SER A 49 0.94 25.19 1.42
CA SER A 49 0.44 23.83 1.63
C SER A 49 -0.01 23.25 0.30
N LYS A 50 0.54 22.12 -0.10
CA LYS A 50 0.05 21.41 -1.29
C LYS A 50 -1.29 20.76 -0.94
N LEU A 51 -2.33 21.13 -1.69
CA LEU A 51 -3.65 20.47 -1.62
C LEU A 51 -3.70 19.25 -2.53
N LEU A 52 -3.00 19.33 -3.66
CA LEU A 52 -2.95 18.28 -4.66
C LEU A 52 -1.54 18.24 -5.20
N ASP A 53 -0.80 17.17 -4.85
CA ASP A 53 0.59 17.00 -5.29
C ASP A 53 0.66 16.73 -6.79
N ASN A 54 -0.25 15.89 -7.28
CA ASN A 54 -0.38 15.56 -8.69
C ASN A 54 -1.80 15.10 -8.98
N PHE A 55 -2.35 15.63 -10.06
CA PHE A 55 -3.57 15.13 -10.68
C PHE A 55 -3.35 15.07 -12.18
N SER A 56 -3.53 13.90 -12.77
CA SER A 56 -3.38 13.69 -14.19
C SER A 56 -4.62 13.05 -14.80
N ILE A 57 -4.99 13.56 -15.97
CA ILE A 57 -5.99 12.96 -16.85
C ILE A 57 -5.26 12.61 -18.13
N SER A 58 -5.36 11.35 -18.56
CA SER A 58 -4.71 10.88 -19.78
C SER A 58 -5.64 9.99 -20.59
N SER A 59 -5.48 10.05 -21.89
CA SER A 59 -6.13 9.15 -22.85
C SER A 59 -5.30 9.10 -24.12
N GLY A 60 -5.72 8.28 -25.08
CA GLY A 60 -5.09 8.16 -26.39
C GLY A 60 -6.15 8.08 -27.48
N TYR A 61 -5.81 8.51 -28.65
CA TYR A 61 -6.61 8.39 -29.86
C TYR A 61 -5.85 7.58 -30.90
N ASP A 62 -6.43 6.49 -31.34
CA ASP A 62 -5.84 5.61 -32.36
C ASP A 62 -6.47 5.95 -33.73
N ILE A 63 -5.65 6.47 -34.64
CA ILE A 63 -6.08 6.96 -35.94
C ILE A 63 -6.36 5.80 -36.91
N THR A 64 -5.71 4.66 -36.66
CA THR A 64 -5.77 3.51 -37.57
C THR A 64 -7.00 2.62 -37.35
N LYS A 65 -7.73 2.81 -36.24
CA LYS A 65 -8.94 2.05 -35.94
C LYS A 65 -10.15 2.64 -36.64
N ASP A 66 -10.97 1.77 -37.25
CA ASP A 66 -12.24 2.16 -37.85
C ASP A 66 -13.32 2.56 -36.83
N SER A 67 -13.17 2.09 -35.58
CA SER A 67 -14.10 2.38 -34.50
C SER A 67 -13.41 2.26 -33.13
N PHE A 68 -13.98 2.94 -32.12
CA PHE A 68 -13.40 2.98 -30.77
C PHE A 68 -12.00 3.59 -30.73
N ASN A 69 -11.80 4.64 -31.51
CA ASN A 69 -10.53 5.34 -31.66
C ASN A 69 -10.06 5.98 -30.35
N LEU A 70 -10.98 6.52 -29.55
CA LEU A 70 -10.64 7.12 -28.26
C LEU A 70 -10.50 6.03 -27.20
N ASP A 71 -9.35 5.97 -26.56
CA ASP A 71 -9.08 5.06 -25.45
C ASP A 71 -9.85 5.48 -24.19
N ASN A 72 -9.89 4.58 -23.21
CA ASN A 72 -10.44 4.91 -21.91
C ASN A 72 -9.69 6.08 -21.28
N ILE A 73 -10.42 7.02 -20.72
CA ILE A 73 -9.86 8.14 -19.99
C ILE A 73 -9.40 7.63 -18.63
N GLN A 74 -8.14 7.87 -18.32
CA GLN A 74 -7.55 7.53 -17.02
C GLN A 74 -7.35 8.81 -16.23
N PHE A 75 -7.71 8.76 -14.95
CA PHE A 75 -7.41 9.82 -14.01
C PHE A 75 -6.66 9.25 -12.82
N VAL A 76 -5.62 9.93 -12.44
CA VAL A 76 -4.75 9.55 -11.32
C VAL A 76 -4.49 10.78 -10.48
N GLY A 77 -4.66 10.64 -9.17
CA GLY A 77 -4.37 11.72 -8.25
C GLY A 77 -3.64 11.23 -7.02
N ARG A 78 -2.79 12.09 -6.50
CA ARG A 78 -2.07 11.87 -5.26
C ARG A 78 -1.96 13.17 -4.49
N THR A 79 -2.19 13.08 -3.19
CA THR A 79 -1.95 14.19 -2.29
C THR A 79 -1.53 13.71 -0.91
N THR A 80 -0.78 14.56 -0.21
CA THR A 80 -0.38 14.33 1.16
C THR A 80 -1.01 15.38 2.06
N LEU A 81 -2.03 14.99 2.80
CA LEU A 81 -2.74 15.86 3.70
C LEU A 81 -2.02 15.90 5.07
N TRP A 82 -1.91 17.10 5.64
CA TRP A 82 -1.28 17.34 6.96
C TRP A 82 0.10 16.70 7.16
N LYS A 83 0.85 16.49 6.05
CA LYS A 83 2.18 15.85 6.05
C LYS A 83 2.20 14.40 6.57
N LYS A 84 1.04 13.78 6.82
CA LYS A 84 0.94 12.45 7.45
C LYS A 84 0.00 11.50 6.73
N VAL A 85 -1.04 12.01 6.08
CA VAL A 85 -2.05 11.21 5.41
C VAL A 85 -1.82 11.26 3.91
N ASN A 86 -1.45 10.13 3.33
CA ASN A 86 -1.30 9.97 1.89
C ASN A 86 -2.62 9.49 1.30
N LEU A 87 -3.13 10.23 0.36
CA LEU A 87 -4.33 9.88 -0.40
C LEU A 87 -3.93 9.66 -1.85
N ARG A 88 -4.32 8.53 -2.40
CA ARG A 88 -4.14 8.19 -3.81
C ARG A 88 -5.48 7.75 -4.36
N PHE A 89 -5.82 8.28 -5.50
CA PHE A 89 -6.99 7.81 -6.26
C PHE A 89 -6.59 7.61 -7.71
N ASN A 90 -7.15 6.61 -8.31
CA ASN A 90 -7.07 6.38 -9.74
C ASN A 90 -8.41 5.85 -10.22
N GLY A 91 -8.68 6.05 -11.49
CA GLY A 91 -9.89 5.55 -12.09
C GLY A 91 -9.77 5.50 -13.60
N ARG A 92 -10.69 4.76 -14.16
CA ARG A 92 -10.83 4.58 -15.60
C ARG A 92 -12.27 4.81 -15.99
N MET A 93 -12.46 5.57 -17.03
CA MET A 93 -13.75 5.90 -17.58
C MET A 93 -13.78 5.58 -19.07
N ASP A 94 -14.80 4.88 -19.51
CA ASP A 94 -15.05 4.61 -20.92
C ASP A 94 -15.86 5.78 -21.50
N PRO A 95 -15.35 6.46 -22.55
CA PRO A 95 -16.05 7.58 -23.17
C PRO A 95 -17.25 7.15 -24.03
N TYR A 96 -17.38 5.85 -24.33
CA TYR A 96 -18.43 5.34 -25.20
C TYR A 96 -19.69 4.96 -24.43
N LYS A 97 -20.82 5.04 -25.12
CA LYS A 97 -22.12 4.63 -24.60
C LYS A 97 -22.26 3.12 -24.61
N TYR A 98 -22.91 2.59 -23.61
CA TYR A 98 -23.33 1.19 -23.55
C TYR A 98 -24.83 1.10 -23.87
N SER A 99 -25.21 0.18 -24.77
CA SER A 99 -26.58 -0.17 -25.09
C SER A 99 -26.72 -1.67 -25.06
N ASN A 100 -27.71 -2.18 -24.33
CA ASN A 100 -27.93 -3.63 -24.14
C ASN A 100 -26.64 -4.39 -23.73
N GLY A 101 -25.87 -3.79 -22.83
CA GLY A 101 -24.64 -4.36 -22.31
C GLY A 101 -23.46 -4.39 -23.28
N SER A 102 -23.62 -3.87 -24.48
CA SER A 102 -22.55 -3.76 -25.47
C SER A 102 -22.11 -2.32 -25.65
N ARG A 103 -20.82 -2.13 -25.85
CA ARG A 103 -20.20 -0.84 -26.16
C ARG A 103 -20.63 -0.41 -27.56
N THR A 104 -21.17 0.81 -27.70
CA THR A 104 -21.58 1.38 -28.98
C THR A 104 -20.52 2.33 -29.53
N ARG A 105 -20.60 2.67 -30.81
CA ARG A 105 -19.67 3.64 -31.43
C ARG A 105 -19.98 5.09 -31.06
N GLU A 106 -21.08 5.33 -30.36
CA GLU A 106 -21.48 6.67 -29.95
C GLU A 106 -20.76 7.08 -28.65
N TYR A 107 -20.34 8.34 -28.60
CA TYR A 107 -19.79 8.89 -27.37
C TYR A 107 -20.91 9.16 -26.35
N GLN A 108 -20.66 8.86 -25.08
CA GLN A 108 -21.59 9.12 -23.99
C GLN A 108 -21.95 10.61 -23.89
N PHE A 109 -20.99 11.50 -24.19
CA PHE A 109 -21.18 12.93 -24.15
C PHE A 109 -22.23 13.42 -25.16
N SER A 110 -22.23 12.89 -26.36
CA SER A 110 -23.20 13.25 -27.40
C SER A 110 -24.64 12.86 -27.04
N SER A 111 -24.80 11.73 -26.35
CA SER A 111 -26.12 11.18 -26.01
C SER A 111 -26.70 11.76 -24.71
N ASN A 112 -25.90 11.80 -23.66
CA ASN A 112 -26.40 12.08 -22.29
C ASN A 112 -25.68 13.24 -21.60
N LYS A 113 -24.82 13.99 -22.30
CA LYS A 113 -23.94 15.05 -21.75
C LYS A 113 -23.04 14.56 -20.59
N LYS A 114 -22.84 13.24 -20.46
CA LYS A 114 -21.91 12.65 -19.47
C LYS A 114 -20.57 12.37 -20.14
N LEU A 115 -19.48 12.62 -19.43
CA LEU A 115 -18.12 12.43 -19.96
C LEU A 115 -17.80 10.96 -20.29
N GLY A 116 -18.48 10.02 -19.64
CA GLY A 116 -18.29 8.58 -19.85
C GLY A 116 -18.85 7.75 -18.71
N THR A 117 -18.64 6.45 -18.79
CA THR A 117 -19.01 5.49 -17.74
C THR A 117 -17.78 5.08 -16.95
N ILE A 118 -17.79 5.26 -15.64
CA ILE A 118 -16.70 4.80 -14.78
C ILE A 118 -16.71 3.28 -14.74
N THR A 119 -15.64 2.66 -15.22
CA THR A 119 -15.47 1.20 -15.24
C THR A 119 -14.65 0.69 -14.05
N SER A 120 -13.73 1.51 -13.55
CA SER A 120 -13.00 1.21 -12.33
C SER A 120 -12.59 2.48 -11.60
N ALA A 121 -12.60 2.43 -10.28
CA ALA A 121 -12.06 3.48 -9.42
C ALA A 121 -11.42 2.85 -8.18
N ASN A 122 -10.27 3.36 -7.79
CA ASN A 122 -9.55 2.92 -6.61
C ASN A 122 -9.23 4.16 -5.76
N LEU A 123 -9.48 4.07 -4.47
CA LEU A 123 -9.10 5.07 -3.49
C LEU A 123 -8.27 4.38 -2.39
N ALA A 124 -7.08 4.88 -2.15
CA ALA A 124 -6.22 4.42 -1.08
C ALA A 124 -5.86 5.59 -0.16
N ILE A 125 -6.10 5.41 1.13
CA ILE A 125 -5.78 6.37 2.18
C ILE A 125 -4.84 5.68 3.14
N GLY A 126 -3.63 6.22 3.32
CA GLY A 126 -2.63 5.65 4.19
C GLY A 126 -2.04 6.68 5.14
N SER A 127 -1.76 6.27 6.36
CA SER A 127 -1.06 7.09 7.35
C SER A 127 -0.05 6.26 8.10
N SER A 128 1.08 6.86 8.41
CA SER A 128 2.10 6.24 9.26
C SER A 128 2.39 7.15 10.44
N LEU A 129 2.22 6.61 11.63
CA LEU A 129 2.50 7.25 12.90
C LEU A 129 3.73 6.57 13.51
N GLN A 130 4.60 7.34 14.08
CA GLN A 130 5.79 6.82 14.74
C GLN A 130 6.07 7.59 16.04
N SER A 131 6.65 6.90 17.00
CA SER A 131 7.14 7.55 18.22
C SER A 131 8.25 8.55 17.89
N LYS A 132 8.31 9.65 18.61
CA LYS A 132 9.46 10.56 18.54
C LYS A 132 10.66 9.85 19.15
N LYS A 133 11.77 9.73 18.41
CA LYS A 133 13.03 9.30 18.98
C LYS A 133 13.44 10.33 20.04
N LYS A 134 13.37 9.97 21.31
CA LYS A 134 14.07 10.73 22.36
C LYS A 134 15.52 10.24 22.35
N ASN A 135 16.48 11.17 22.34
CA ASN A 135 17.89 10.85 22.51
C ASN A 135 18.06 9.95 23.73
N ASN A 136 18.97 8.97 23.64
CA ASN A 136 19.39 8.09 24.72
C ASN A 136 20.00 8.91 25.90
N GLN A 137 19.16 9.63 26.61
CA GLN A 137 19.58 10.19 27.88
C GLN A 137 19.31 9.14 28.94
N PRO A 138 20.28 8.93 29.89
CA PRO A 138 20.06 8.05 31.02
C PRO A 138 18.80 8.48 31.77
N TYR A 139 18.07 7.49 32.25
CA TYR A 139 16.79 7.72 32.92
C TYR A 139 17.04 8.62 34.13
N LYS A 140 16.51 9.82 34.09
CA LYS A 140 16.55 10.79 35.17
C LYS A 140 15.15 10.90 35.76
N SER A 141 14.95 10.36 36.96
CA SER A 141 13.71 10.53 37.71
C SER A 141 14.02 11.28 39.00
N SER A 142 13.14 12.18 39.39
CA SER A 142 13.19 12.86 40.67
C SER A 142 12.62 12.03 41.84
N LYS A 143 12.09 10.83 41.54
CA LYS A 143 11.33 9.98 42.48
C LYS A 143 12.04 8.68 42.87
N GLY A 144 13.26 8.42 42.43
CA GLY A 144 14.02 7.21 42.76
C GLY A 144 15.30 7.51 43.47
N SER A 145 15.80 6.54 44.28
CA SER A 145 17.14 6.65 44.83
C SER A 145 18.19 6.59 43.71
N LYS A 146 19.39 7.13 43.96
CA LYS A 146 20.49 7.08 42.96
C LYS A 146 20.86 5.65 42.61
N GLU A 147 20.82 4.75 43.58
CA GLU A 147 21.12 3.31 43.41
C GLU A 147 20.07 2.60 42.55
N GLU A 148 18.79 2.88 42.76
CA GLU A 148 17.71 2.33 41.91
C GLU A 148 17.83 2.81 40.47
N LEU A 149 18.16 4.09 40.26
CA LEU A 149 18.35 4.65 38.90
C LEU A 149 19.56 4.03 38.20
N GLU A 150 20.62 3.74 38.97
CA GLU A 150 21.81 3.08 38.44
C GLU A 150 21.52 1.62 38.06
N ILE A 151 20.77 0.89 38.89
CA ILE A 151 20.28 -0.46 38.57
C ILE A 151 19.41 -0.47 37.32
N ILE A 152 18.49 0.47 37.21
CA ILE A 152 17.60 0.60 36.03
C ILE A 152 18.42 0.93 34.78
N ASN A 153 19.36 1.85 34.85
CA ASN A 153 20.20 2.24 33.72
C ASN A 153 21.15 1.11 33.28
N ASN A 154 21.68 0.34 34.22
CA ASN A 154 22.58 -0.79 33.94
C ASN A 154 21.83 -2.03 33.44
N ASN A 155 20.58 -2.20 33.85
CA ASN A 155 19.74 -3.35 33.45
C ASN A 155 18.49 -2.91 32.67
N SER A 156 18.67 -1.98 31.77
CA SER A 156 17.57 -1.43 30.94
C SER A 156 16.75 -2.48 30.20
N ASP A 157 17.28 -3.69 30.03
CA ASP A 157 16.62 -4.82 29.34
C ASP A 157 15.54 -5.49 30.19
N LEU A 158 15.57 -5.29 31.51
CA LEU A 158 14.63 -5.87 32.47
C LEU A 158 13.46 -4.92 32.78
N TYR A 159 13.62 -3.64 32.48
CA TYR A 159 12.62 -2.63 32.78
C TYR A 159 11.93 -2.15 31.50
N ILE A 160 10.60 -1.95 31.58
CA ILE A 160 9.80 -1.40 30.48
C ILE A 160 10.16 0.08 30.34
N ASP A 161 10.83 0.44 29.26
CA ASP A 161 11.05 1.83 28.90
C ASP A 161 9.77 2.39 28.26
N PHE A 162 9.14 3.38 28.89
CA PHE A 162 7.96 4.07 28.33
C PHE A 162 8.29 4.89 27.07
N ASN A 163 9.55 5.03 26.69
CA ASN A 163 10.00 5.61 25.42
C ASN A 163 10.18 4.55 24.32
N ILE A 164 9.33 3.55 24.30
CA ILE A 164 9.38 2.45 23.35
C ILE A 164 9.24 2.99 21.91
N PRO A 165 10.23 2.74 21.02
CA PRO A 165 10.10 3.10 19.63
C PRO A 165 9.03 2.22 18.96
N TRP A 166 8.02 2.86 18.43
CA TRP A 166 6.94 2.20 17.70
C TRP A 166 6.62 2.92 16.40
N THR A 167 6.13 2.15 15.46
CA THR A 167 5.55 2.64 14.20
C THR A 167 4.22 1.94 13.99
N ILE A 168 3.19 2.71 13.66
CA ILE A 168 1.87 2.17 13.29
C ILE A 168 1.51 2.74 11.92
N GLY A 169 1.23 1.87 10.98
CA GLY A 169 0.69 2.19 9.66
C GLY A 169 -0.76 1.74 9.55
N ILE A 170 -1.59 2.60 9.00
CA ILE A 170 -3.00 2.33 8.70
C ILE A 170 -3.20 2.60 7.22
N ASP A 171 -3.73 1.63 6.50
CA ASP A 171 -4.02 1.74 5.07
C ASP A 171 -5.48 1.33 4.84
N TYR A 172 -6.29 2.24 4.33
CA TYR A 172 -7.67 1.97 3.94
C TYR A 172 -7.80 2.03 2.42
N LYS A 173 -8.46 1.06 1.83
CA LYS A 173 -8.64 0.92 0.38
C LYS A 173 -10.10 0.69 0.03
N ILE A 174 -10.54 1.36 -1.02
CA ILE A 174 -11.82 1.14 -1.68
C ILE A 174 -11.54 0.89 -3.14
N ASP A 175 -12.01 -0.23 -3.65
CA ASP A 175 -11.93 -0.58 -5.06
C ASP A 175 -13.35 -0.72 -5.62
N TYR A 176 -13.64 0.04 -6.65
CA TYR A 176 -14.86 -0.06 -7.44
C TYR A 176 -14.53 -0.65 -8.81
N ARG A 177 -15.26 -1.66 -9.21
CA ARG A 177 -15.18 -2.24 -10.55
C ARG A 177 -16.59 -2.49 -11.08
N ARG A 178 -16.83 -2.06 -12.31
CA ARG A 178 -18.04 -2.33 -13.04
C ARG A 178 -17.73 -3.15 -14.28
N THR A 179 -18.46 -4.23 -14.48
CA THR A 179 -18.39 -5.09 -15.63
C THR A 179 -19.72 -5.02 -16.34
N ILE A 180 -19.70 -4.56 -17.59
CA ILE A 180 -20.89 -4.39 -18.43
C ILE A 180 -20.77 -5.40 -19.55
N ASN A 181 -21.68 -6.35 -19.58
CA ASN A 181 -21.79 -7.39 -20.60
C ASN A 181 -23.25 -7.47 -21.10
N PRO A 182 -23.52 -8.03 -22.29
CA PRO A 182 -24.89 -8.20 -22.80
C PRO A 182 -25.81 -8.96 -21.85
N SER A 183 -25.24 -9.87 -21.05
CA SER A 183 -25.98 -10.71 -20.09
C SER A 183 -26.08 -10.09 -18.69
N SER A 184 -25.22 -9.13 -18.34
CA SER A 184 -25.18 -8.57 -16.98
C SER A 184 -24.45 -7.24 -16.92
N ASP A 185 -25.00 -6.33 -16.13
CA ASP A 185 -24.34 -5.10 -15.70
C ASP A 185 -24.17 -5.19 -14.19
N THR A 186 -22.96 -5.50 -13.75
CA THR A 186 -22.65 -5.73 -12.36
C THR A 186 -21.56 -4.77 -11.87
N SER A 187 -21.73 -4.26 -10.67
CA SER A 187 -20.73 -3.45 -10.00
C SER A 187 -20.34 -4.08 -8.67
N PHE A 188 -19.05 -4.09 -8.41
CA PHE A 188 -18.48 -4.61 -7.17
C PHE A 188 -17.72 -3.50 -6.48
N ILE A 189 -17.95 -3.37 -5.18
CA ILE A 189 -17.18 -2.50 -4.29
C ILE A 189 -16.52 -3.39 -3.27
N THR A 190 -15.20 -3.34 -3.20
CA THR A 190 -14.44 -3.98 -2.13
C THR A 190 -13.82 -2.92 -1.25
N GLN A 191 -13.84 -3.16 0.06
CA GLN A 191 -13.29 -2.27 1.06
C GLN A 191 -12.43 -3.07 2.00
N SER A 192 -11.25 -2.56 2.29
CA SER A 192 -10.34 -3.20 3.23
C SER A 192 -9.57 -2.19 4.05
N ILE A 193 -9.25 -2.57 5.28
CA ILE A 193 -8.35 -1.83 6.15
C ILE A 193 -7.17 -2.71 6.51
N GLY A 194 -5.97 -2.19 6.29
CA GLY A 194 -4.72 -2.79 6.70
C GLY A 194 -4.16 -2.06 7.92
N LEU A 195 -3.71 -2.82 8.89
CA LEU A 195 -2.98 -2.35 10.05
C LEU A 195 -1.63 -3.04 10.08
N ARG A 196 -0.57 -2.26 10.22
CA ARG A 196 0.79 -2.76 10.47
C ARG A 196 1.41 -1.99 11.62
N GLY A 197 2.17 -2.68 12.43
CA GLY A 197 2.85 -2.06 13.55
C GLY A 197 4.16 -2.74 13.85
N ASP A 198 5.14 -1.93 14.23
CA ASP A 198 6.44 -2.37 14.70
C ASP A 198 6.65 -1.76 16.07
N LEU A 199 7.02 -2.60 17.05
CA LEU A 199 7.23 -2.23 18.42
C LEU A 199 8.54 -2.82 18.91
N SER A 200 9.46 -1.98 19.37
CA SER A 200 10.69 -2.43 20.01
C SER A 200 10.54 -2.34 21.53
N VAL A 201 9.95 -3.38 22.13
CA VAL A 201 9.63 -3.42 23.59
C VAL A 201 10.85 -3.17 24.45
N THR A 202 11.99 -3.70 24.02
CA THR A 202 13.32 -3.43 24.59
C THR A 202 14.35 -3.38 23.47
N LYS A 203 15.62 -3.11 23.78
CA LYS A 203 16.72 -3.18 22.79
C LYS A 203 16.79 -4.56 22.12
N ASN A 204 16.39 -5.60 22.83
CA ASN A 204 16.52 -6.99 22.43
C ASN A 204 15.20 -7.63 21.96
N TRP A 205 14.05 -6.97 22.14
CA TRP A 205 12.75 -7.47 21.74
C TRP A 205 12.12 -6.59 20.67
N LYS A 206 11.76 -7.19 19.55
CA LYS A 206 11.01 -6.56 18.48
C LYS A 206 9.77 -7.37 18.15
N ILE A 207 8.64 -6.69 18.06
CA ILE A 207 7.36 -7.28 17.68
C ILE A 207 6.86 -6.52 16.46
N SER A 208 6.59 -7.24 15.39
CA SER A 208 5.93 -6.70 14.19
C SER A 208 4.59 -7.38 14.02
N TYR A 209 3.58 -6.58 13.76
CA TYR A 209 2.21 -7.03 13.56
C TYR A 209 1.67 -6.50 12.24
N MET A 210 1.01 -7.35 11.48
CA MET A 210 0.31 -6.97 10.25
C MET A 210 -1.02 -7.70 10.18
N THR A 211 -2.08 -6.97 9.85
CA THR A 211 -3.40 -7.54 9.61
C THR A 211 -4.14 -6.77 8.53
N ASN A 212 -5.02 -7.46 7.82
CA ASN A 212 -5.95 -6.87 6.87
C ASN A 212 -7.36 -7.39 7.17
N TYR A 213 -8.31 -6.48 7.25
CA TYR A 213 -9.72 -6.79 7.41
C TYR A 213 -10.48 -6.42 6.15
N ASP A 214 -11.27 -7.36 5.64
CA ASP A 214 -12.15 -7.18 4.48
C ASP A 214 -13.57 -6.89 4.99
N PHE A 215 -14.09 -5.70 4.64
CA PHE A 215 -15.43 -5.29 5.08
C PHE A 215 -16.56 -6.00 4.31
N VAL A 216 -16.28 -6.49 3.10
CA VAL A 216 -17.27 -7.20 2.29
C VAL A 216 -17.45 -8.62 2.80
N ARG A 217 -16.36 -9.31 3.06
CA ARG A 217 -16.36 -10.67 3.63
C ARG A 217 -16.55 -10.68 5.14
N LYS A 218 -16.37 -9.51 5.80
CA LYS A 218 -16.44 -9.37 7.26
C LYS A 218 -15.46 -10.27 8.02
N GLU A 219 -14.28 -10.46 7.45
CA GLU A 219 -13.25 -11.34 8.00
C GLU A 219 -11.84 -10.74 7.90
N PHE A 220 -10.94 -11.23 8.72
CA PHE A 220 -9.53 -10.94 8.59
C PHE A 220 -8.95 -11.81 7.46
N SER A 221 -8.51 -11.18 6.38
CA SER A 221 -7.95 -11.89 5.23
C SER A 221 -6.56 -12.45 5.51
N PHE A 222 -5.77 -11.73 6.27
CA PHE A 222 -4.43 -12.13 6.67
C PHE A 222 -4.02 -11.44 7.95
N THR A 223 -3.41 -12.19 8.87
CA THR A 223 -2.80 -11.64 10.08
C THR A 223 -1.50 -12.37 10.35
N SER A 224 -0.44 -11.63 10.60
CA SER A 224 0.84 -12.19 11.01
C SER A 224 1.44 -11.41 12.17
N VAL A 225 2.07 -12.13 13.06
CA VAL A 225 2.82 -11.60 14.20
C VAL A 225 4.24 -12.15 14.11
N ASN A 226 5.22 -11.25 14.06
CA ASN A 226 6.62 -11.60 14.07
C ASN A 226 7.22 -11.13 15.38
N ILE A 227 7.82 -12.02 16.13
CA ILE A 227 8.52 -11.71 17.36
C ILE A 227 9.98 -12.08 17.18
N ALA A 228 10.86 -11.13 17.36
CA ALA A 228 12.29 -11.34 17.34
C ALA A 228 12.88 -10.97 18.70
N ARG A 229 13.72 -11.85 19.23
CA ARG A 229 14.47 -11.60 20.45
C ARG A 229 15.95 -11.85 20.23
N ASP A 230 16.71 -10.88 20.64
CA ASP A 230 18.16 -10.97 20.68
C ASP A 230 18.60 -11.42 22.07
N LEU A 231 19.09 -12.66 22.15
CA LEU A 231 19.69 -13.24 23.35
C LEU A 231 21.22 -13.20 23.17
N HIS A 232 21.99 -12.85 24.15
CA HIS A 232 23.43 -12.59 24.07
C HIS A 232 24.17 -13.36 22.92
N CYS A 233 24.15 -14.69 22.94
CA CYS A 233 24.79 -15.56 21.93
C CYS A 233 23.79 -16.16 20.93
N TRP A 234 22.48 -15.99 21.14
CA TRP A 234 21.42 -16.63 20.36
C TRP A 234 20.47 -15.59 19.80
N GLN A 235 19.76 -15.96 18.76
CA GLN A 235 18.64 -15.20 18.20
C GLN A 235 17.41 -16.09 18.16
N MET A 236 16.30 -15.57 18.64
CA MET A 236 14.99 -16.21 18.53
C MET A 236 14.13 -15.42 17.54
N GLY A 237 13.49 -16.14 16.65
CA GLY A 237 12.47 -15.60 15.73
C GLY A 237 11.23 -16.46 15.80
N LEU A 238 10.08 -15.85 16.01
CA LEU A 238 8.76 -16.48 15.89
C LEU A 238 7.97 -15.74 14.82
N ASN A 239 7.58 -16.44 13.78
CA ASN A 239 6.57 -15.99 12.85
C ASN A 239 5.29 -16.78 13.11
N TRP A 240 4.19 -16.10 13.36
CA TRP A 240 2.93 -16.69 13.74
C TRP A 240 1.77 -16.09 12.95
N ILE A 241 0.99 -16.95 12.30
CA ILE A 241 -0.27 -16.64 11.64
C ILE A 241 -1.37 -17.29 12.45
N PRO A 242 -2.06 -16.54 13.35
CA PRO A 242 -2.93 -17.11 14.38
C PRO A 242 -4.22 -17.73 13.84
N PHE A 243 -4.75 -17.20 12.76
CA PHE A 243 -6.05 -17.60 12.21
C PHE A 243 -6.09 -17.46 10.70
N GLY A 244 -7.18 -17.92 10.10
CA GLY A 244 -7.40 -17.98 8.69
C GLY A 244 -6.94 -19.30 8.05
N PHE A 245 -7.06 -19.38 6.76
CA PHE A 245 -6.74 -20.54 5.96
C PHE A 245 -5.26 -20.96 6.06
N MET A 246 -4.34 -19.99 6.19
CA MET A 246 -2.89 -20.24 6.28
C MET A 246 -2.35 -20.24 7.71
N LYS A 247 -3.17 -20.56 8.72
CA LYS A 247 -2.69 -20.59 10.11
C LYS A 247 -1.46 -21.45 10.27
N SER A 248 -0.40 -20.89 10.83
CA SER A 248 0.89 -21.52 10.94
C SER A 248 1.77 -20.83 11.97
N TYR A 249 2.79 -21.52 12.44
CA TYR A 249 3.87 -20.88 13.17
C TYR A 249 5.23 -21.46 12.76
N ASN A 250 6.25 -20.65 12.89
CA ASN A 250 7.63 -21.03 12.71
C ASN A 250 8.46 -20.38 13.81
N LEU A 251 8.94 -21.20 14.74
CA LEU A 251 9.85 -20.79 15.80
C LEU A 251 11.25 -21.24 15.42
N THR A 252 12.19 -20.32 15.41
CA THR A 252 13.60 -20.58 15.16
C THR A 252 14.44 -19.98 16.27
N ILE A 253 15.31 -20.76 16.86
CA ILE A 253 16.34 -20.32 17.79
C ILE A 253 17.68 -20.75 17.20
N ARG A 254 18.59 -19.82 16.95
CA ARG A 254 19.88 -20.07 16.32
C ARG A 254 21.01 -19.32 17.01
N VAL A 255 22.21 -19.86 16.92
CA VAL A 255 23.43 -19.19 17.39
C VAL A 255 23.76 -18.01 16.46
N LYS A 256 24.24 -16.90 17.01
CA LYS A 256 24.65 -15.72 16.22
C LYS A 256 25.98 -15.93 15.47
N SER A 257 26.84 -16.82 15.98
CA SER A 257 28.14 -17.08 15.36
C SER A 257 27.98 -17.65 13.94
N ALA A 258 28.70 -17.07 12.99
CA ALA A 258 28.70 -17.53 11.59
C ALA A 258 29.22 -18.97 11.46
N LEU A 259 30.16 -19.40 12.32
CA LEU A 259 30.73 -20.74 12.32
C LEU A 259 29.79 -21.81 12.91
N LEU A 260 28.76 -21.41 13.66
CA LEU A 260 27.86 -22.31 14.39
C LEU A 260 26.39 -22.13 13.90
N GLN A 261 26.17 -21.64 12.71
CA GLN A 261 24.81 -21.40 12.18
C GLN A 261 23.97 -22.67 12.02
N ASP A 262 24.59 -23.80 11.92
CA ASP A 262 23.93 -25.12 11.88
C ASP A 262 23.35 -25.52 13.24
N LEU A 263 23.82 -24.93 14.34
CA LEU A 263 23.21 -25.05 15.65
C LEU A 263 21.95 -24.21 15.74
N LYS A 264 20.86 -24.81 15.28
CA LYS A 264 19.53 -24.20 15.27
C LYS A 264 18.48 -25.19 15.76
N LEU A 265 17.58 -24.71 16.59
CA LEU A 265 16.31 -25.34 16.90
C LEU A 265 15.24 -24.69 16.02
N GLN A 266 14.61 -25.48 15.16
CA GLN A 266 13.51 -25.00 14.36
C GLN A 266 12.28 -25.87 14.62
N ARG A 267 11.17 -25.22 15.01
CA ARG A 267 9.87 -25.86 15.13
C ARG A 267 8.89 -25.14 14.23
N ARG A 268 8.39 -25.86 13.26
CA ARG A 268 7.45 -25.34 12.27
C ARG A 268 6.19 -26.19 12.28
N ARG A 269 5.04 -25.52 12.21
CA ARG A 269 3.76 -26.16 11.89
C ARG A 269 3.09 -25.32 10.81
N THR A 270 2.77 -25.96 9.69
CA THR A 270 2.10 -25.30 8.56
C THR A 270 0.63 -25.71 8.52
N TRP A 271 -0.16 -24.98 7.78
CA TRP A 271 -1.55 -25.30 7.55
C TRP A 271 -1.76 -26.67 6.85
N TYR A 272 -0.79 -27.12 6.07
CA TYR A 272 -0.80 -28.47 5.49
C TYR A 272 -0.78 -29.56 6.57
N ASP A 273 -0.03 -29.35 7.65
CA ASP A 273 0.12 -30.34 8.72
C ASP A 273 -1.17 -30.56 9.51
N ASN A 274 -2.17 -29.65 9.37
CA ASN A 274 -3.47 -29.80 10.02
C ASN A 274 -4.47 -30.59 9.18
N ASN A 275 -4.18 -30.88 7.92
CA ASN A 275 -5.04 -31.60 6.97
C ASN A 275 -4.57 -33.04 6.72
N ILE A 276 -3.54 -33.50 7.40
CA ILE A 276 -3.12 -34.90 7.41
C ILE A 276 -3.86 -35.58 8.57
N PRO A 277 -4.73 -36.57 8.29
CA PRO A 277 -5.50 -37.30 9.31
C PRO A 277 -4.59 -38.07 10.28
#